data_f857014e029d5498954042040d29020c
#
_entry.id   f857014e029d5498954042040d29020c
#
_cell.length_a   1.000
_cell.length_b   1.000
_cell.length_c   1.000
_cell.angle_alpha   90.00
_cell.angle_beta   90.00
_cell.angle_gamma   90.00
#
_symmetry.space_group_name_H-M   'P 1'
#
loop_
_entity.id
_entity.type
_entity.pdbx_description
1 polymer ?
#
loop_
_entity_poly.entity_id
_entity_poly.type
_entity_poly.pdbx_seq_one_letter_code
_entity_poly.pdbx_strand_id
1 'polypeptide(L)'
;MPNKLPTRYLWLKYSFPSEMETRYPFVKEWEQILKQKKEQDIYDISIYNEHDYGDAYTNLERFYNHVYAGLLITIYATLEYDLCSFFSLNNYNFNHIKCHLKKYDIKIEDIDFYKEVDILRKYCNTYKHSNIKSKKIDYMSLDILLYYKNAYIFFVDLYEKVNKAKTKKKNRI
;
A
#
# COMPACT_ATOMS: atom_id res chain seq x y z
N MET A 1 16.68 15.06 -1.94
CA MET A 1 15.97 15.09 -0.64
C MET A 1 14.48 14.83 -0.83
N PRO A 2 14.00 13.63 -0.83
CA PRO A 2 12.54 13.53 -1.02
C PRO A 2 11.83 12.53 -0.11
N ASN A 3 12.36 12.13 1.02
CA ASN A 3 11.82 10.97 1.77
C ASN A 3 11.29 11.30 3.17
N LYS A 4 10.96 12.57 3.46
CA LYS A 4 10.19 12.90 4.66
C LYS A 4 8.73 13.03 4.29
N LEU A 5 7.86 12.35 5.03
CA LEU A 5 6.42 12.62 4.97
C LEU A 5 6.20 14.11 5.23
N PRO A 6 5.33 14.79 4.48
CA PRO A 6 5.07 16.21 4.68
C PRO A 6 4.71 16.48 6.14
N THR A 7 5.25 17.55 6.70
CA THR A 7 5.13 17.94 8.13
C THR A 7 3.67 18.01 8.62
N ARG A 8 2.73 18.35 7.72
CA ARG A 8 1.30 18.40 8.05
C ARG A 8 0.71 17.04 8.49
N TYR A 9 1.39 15.93 8.18
CA TYR A 9 0.93 14.59 8.52
C TYR A 9 1.50 14.06 9.84
N LEU A 10 2.50 14.73 10.39
CA LEU A 10 3.14 14.32 11.66
C LEU A 10 2.20 14.49 12.86
N TRP A 11 1.23 15.38 12.80
CA TRP A 11 0.29 15.60 13.90
C TRP A 11 -0.80 14.52 14.01
N LEU A 12 -1.06 13.73 12.96
CA LEU A 12 -1.92 12.54 13.05
C LEU A 12 -1.44 11.56 14.10
N LYS A 13 -0.12 11.45 14.27
CA LYS A 13 0.52 10.63 15.32
C LYS A 13 -0.04 10.87 16.72
N TYR A 14 -0.48 12.10 17.00
CA TYR A 14 -1.06 12.47 18.29
C TYR A 14 -2.58 12.34 18.34
N SER A 15 -3.23 12.27 17.19
CA SER A 15 -4.70 12.25 17.09
C SER A 15 -5.26 10.86 16.82
N PHE A 16 -4.50 10.04 16.09
CA PHE A 16 -4.85 8.67 15.75
C PHE A 16 -3.57 7.89 15.44
N PRO A 17 -3.22 6.86 16.25
CA PRO A 17 -2.04 6.03 15.98
C PRO A 17 -2.29 5.20 14.73
N SER A 18 -1.66 5.61 13.62
CA SER A 18 -1.76 4.92 12.35
C SER A 18 -0.71 3.82 12.25
N GLU A 19 -1.14 2.60 11.97
CA GLU A 19 -0.23 1.49 11.68
C GLU A 19 0.63 1.77 10.43
N MET A 20 0.08 2.50 9.47
CA MET A 20 0.87 2.92 8.30
C MET A 20 2.04 3.83 8.68
N GLU A 21 1.87 4.74 9.65
CA GLU A 21 2.97 5.59 10.09
C GLU A 21 4.08 4.80 10.78
N THR A 22 3.70 3.86 11.64
CA THR A 22 4.66 3.04 12.40
C THR A 22 5.42 2.05 11.51
N ARG A 23 4.81 1.57 10.43
CA ARG A 23 5.40 0.57 9.54
C ARG A 23 6.21 1.17 8.39
N TYR A 24 6.09 2.47 8.10
CA TYR A 24 6.81 3.10 7.00
C TYR A 24 8.34 2.90 7.02
N PRO A 25 9.04 3.09 8.16
CA PRO A 25 10.48 2.87 8.24
C PRO A 25 10.86 1.43 7.86
N PHE A 26 10.09 0.45 8.33
CA PHE A 26 10.32 -0.97 8.03
C PHE A 26 10.16 -1.28 6.54
N VAL A 27 9.09 -0.80 5.92
CA VAL A 27 8.86 -1.03 4.47
C VAL A 27 9.98 -0.42 3.65
N LYS A 28 10.46 0.77 4.02
CA LYS A 28 11.59 1.43 3.37
C LYS A 28 12.88 0.64 3.51
N GLU A 29 13.18 0.15 4.70
CA GLU A 29 14.36 -0.68 4.97
C GLU A 29 14.28 -2.00 4.20
N TRP A 30 13.14 -2.68 4.23
CA TRP A 30 12.92 -3.92 3.49
C TRP A 30 13.09 -3.74 1.98
N GLU A 31 12.58 -2.66 1.41
CA GLU A 31 12.76 -2.38 -0.02
C GLU A 31 14.25 -2.22 -0.39
N GLN A 32 15.03 -1.54 0.47
CA GLN A 32 16.46 -1.38 0.25
C GLN A 32 17.20 -2.71 0.34
N ILE A 33 16.93 -3.51 1.38
CA ILE A 33 17.51 -4.84 1.57
C ILE A 33 17.18 -5.73 0.36
N LEU A 34 15.94 -5.74 -0.11
CA LEU A 34 15.52 -6.56 -1.24
C LEU A 34 16.22 -6.16 -2.54
N LYS A 35 16.43 -4.87 -2.78
CA LYS A 35 17.18 -4.40 -3.96
C LYS A 35 18.62 -4.89 -3.92
N GLN A 36 19.30 -4.70 -2.80
CA GLN A 36 20.68 -5.15 -2.61
C GLN A 36 20.81 -6.68 -2.74
N LYS A 37 19.88 -7.41 -2.10
CA LYS A 37 19.90 -8.87 -2.16
C LYS A 37 19.63 -9.39 -3.57
N LYS A 38 18.71 -8.79 -4.32
CA LYS A 38 18.45 -9.13 -5.70
C LYS A 38 19.70 -8.93 -6.59
N GLU A 39 20.40 -7.80 -6.43
CA GLU A 39 21.64 -7.51 -7.15
C GLU A 39 22.71 -8.56 -6.84
N GLN A 40 22.87 -8.93 -5.57
CA GLN A 40 23.80 -9.98 -5.17
C GLN A 40 23.41 -11.35 -5.74
N ASP A 41 22.14 -11.74 -5.67
CA ASP A 41 21.67 -13.01 -6.18
C ASP A 41 21.82 -13.11 -7.71
N ILE A 42 21.62 -12.01 -8.44
CA ILE A 42 21.90 -11.95 -9.88
C ILE A 42 23.38 -12.16 -10.16
N TYR A 43 24.25 -11.51 -9.38
CA TYR A 43 25.70 -11.70 -9.48
C TYR A 43 26.07 -13.15 -9.20
N ASP A 44 25.56 -13.74 -8.11
CA ASP A 44 25.87 -15.11 -7.72
C ASP A 44 25.49 -16.14 -8.80
N ILE A 45 24.32 -15.98 -9.45
CA ILE A 45 23.92 -16.88 -10.53
C ILE A 45 24.68 -16.60 -11.85
N SER A 46 25.27 -15.42 -12.04
CA SER A 46 26.04 -15.10 -13.24
C SER A 46 27.32 -15.91 -13.39
N ILE A 47 27.78 -16.54 -12.31
CA ILE A 47 28.93 -17.45 -12.31
C ILE A 47 28.59 -18.88 -12.76
N TYR A 48 27.30 -19.22 -12.92
CA TYR A 48 26.88 -20.50 -13.47
C TYR A 48 27.13 -20.59 -14.98
N ASN A 49 27.19 -21.80 -15.50
CA ASN A 49 27.30 -22.04 -16.93
C ASN A 49 26.11 -21.44 -17.68
N GLU A 50 26.32 -20.98 -18.92
CA GLU A 50 25.30 -20.32 -19.74
C GLU A 50 23.98 -21.11 -19.84
N HIS A 51 24.07 -22.44 -19.84
CA HIS A 51 22.90 -23.32 -19.96
C HIS A 51 21.98 -23.29 -18.71
N ASP A 52 22.57 -23.18 -17.52
CA ASP A 52 21.83 -23.17 -16.25
C ASP A 52 21.43 -21.75 -15.84
N TYR A 53 22.15 -20.73 -16.36
CA TYR A 53 21.92 -19.34 -16.02
C TYR A 53 20.51 -18.87 -16.39
N GLY A 54 19.99 -19.24 -17.57
CA GLY A 54 18.68 -18.79 -18.05
C GLY A 54 17.54 -19.25 -17.15
N ASP A 55 17.57 -20.53 -16.71
CA ASP A 55 16.56 -21.08 -15.83
C ASP A 55 16.69 -20.53 -14.39
N ALA A 56 17.92 -20.41 -13.89
CA ALA A 56 18.20 -19.83 -12.58
C ALA A 56 17.71 -18.36 -12.51
N TYR A 57 18.02 -17.57 -13.54
CA TYR A 57 17.59 -16.18 -13.63
C TYR A 57 16.06 -16.06 -13.69
N THR A 58 15.38 -16.87 -14.50
CA THR A 58 13.92 -16.89 -14.59
C THR A 58 13.26 -17.25 -13.26
N ASN A 59 13.80 -18.21 -12.54
CA ASN A 59 13.30 -18.60 -11.22
C ASN A 59 13.54 -17.50 -10.19
N LEU A 60 14.68 -16.81 -10.24
CA LEU A 60 14.98 -15.69 -9.36
C LEU A 60 14.03 -14.51 -9.62
N GLU A 61 13.77 -14.16 -10.88
CA GLU A 61 12.79 -13.13 -11.21
C GLU A 61 11.39 -13.46 -10.70
N ARG A 62 10.94 -14.71 -10.85
CA ARG A 62 9.66 -15.16 -10.29
C ARG A 62 9.63 -15.01 -8.78
N PHE A 63 10.68 -15.44 -8.10
CA PHE A 63 10.78 -15.30 -6.64
C PHE A 63 10.65 -13.85 -6.20
N TYR A 64 11.44 -12.93 -6.76
CA TYR A 64 11.38 -11.52 -6.39
C TYR A 64 10.04 -10.88 -6.76
N ASN A 65 9.43 -11.26 -7.88
CA ASN A 65 8.11 -10.78 -8.24
C ASN A 65 7.06 -11.15 -7.18
N HIS A 66 7.13 -12.35 -6.59
CA HIS A 66 6.27 -12.75 -5.48
C HIS A 66 6.56 -11.98 -4.19
N VAL A 67 7.83 -11.72 -3.89
CA VAL A 67 8.22 -10.94 -2.70
C VAL A 67 7.70 -9.50 -2.80
N TYR A 68 7.87 -8.85 -3.94
CA TYR A 68 7.34 -7.49 -4.17
C TYR A 68 5.80 -7.44 -4.11
N ALA A 69 5.12 -8.44 -4.67
CA ALA A 69 3.67 -8.57 -4.51
C ALA A 69 3.26 -8.69 -3.04
N GLY A 70 4.01 -9.45 -2.23
CA GLY A 70 3.82 -9.58 -0.79
C GLY A 70 3.94 -8.25 -0.05
N LEU A 71 4.91 -7.40 -0.43
CA LEU A 71 5.04 -6.04 0.14
C LEU A 71 3.81 -5.18 -0.18
N LEU A 72 3.32 -5.17 -1.42
CA LEU A 72 2.11 -4.42 -1.79
C LEU A 72 0.88 -4.90 -1.01
N ILE A 73 0.74 -6.22 -0.83
CA ILE A 73 -0.33 -6.79 -0.01
C ILE A 73 -0.23 -6.30 1.44
N THR A 74 0.98 -6.25 1.99
CA THR A 74 1.21 -5.76 3.36
C THR A 74 0.82 -4.29 3.49
N ILE A 75 1.17 -3.45 2.52
CA ILE A 75 0.78 -2.03 2.48
C ILE A 75 -0.75 -1.90 2.47
N TYR A 76 -1.40 -2.63 1.58
CA TYR A 76 -2.86 -2.57 1.46
C TYR A 76 -3.56 -3.10 2.71
N ALA A 77 -3.11 -4.21 3.28
CA ALA A 77 -3.65 -4.76 4.53
C ALA A 77 -3.48 -3.80 5.72
N THR A 78 -2.36 -3.06 5.77
CA THR A 78 -2.14 -2.04 6.80
C THR A 78 -3.13 -0.88 6.65
N LEU A 79 -3.37 -0.41 5.41
CA LEU A 79 -4.39 0.61 5.13
C LEU A 79 -5.79 0.10 5.52
N GLU A 80 -6.12 -1.14 5.16
CA GLU A 80 -7.39 -1.77 5.56
C GLU A 80 -7.58 -1.77 7.07
N TYR A 81 -6.53 -2.14 7.81
CA TYR A 81 -6.54 -2.13 9.27
C TYR A 81 -6.83 -0.73 9.84
N ASP A 82 -6.11 0.28 9.37
CA ASP A 82 -6.30 1.67 9.81
C ASP A 82 -7.72 2.18 9.50
N LEU A 83 -8.25 1.87 8.33
CA LEU A 83 -9.62 2.23 7.95
C LEU A 83 -10.67 1.52 8.83
N CYS A 84 -10.50 0.23 9.08
CA CYS A 84 -11.38 -0.52 9.97
C CYS A 84 -11.35 0.05 11.39
N SER A 85 -10.18 0.33 11.91
CA SER A 85 -9.98 0.91 13.23
C SER A 85 -10.64 2.30 13.32
N PHE A 86 -10.43 3.15 12.33
CA PHE A 86 -11.00 4.51 12.30
C PHE A 86 -12.53 4.52 12.24
N PHE A 87 -13.13 3.62 11.48
CA PHE A 87 -14.59 3.52 11.35
C PHE A 87 -15.24 2.54 12.34
N SER A 88 -14.46 1.90 13.21
CA SER A 88 -14.91 0.84 14.12
C SER A 88 -15.64 -0.29 13.39
N LEU A 89 -15.03 -0.80 12.32
CA LEU A 89 -15.57 -1.88 11.50
C LEU A 89 -14.94 -3.21 11.90
N ASN A 90 -15.76 -4.26 12.04
CA ASN A 90 -15.28 -5.61 12.34
C ASN A 90 -14.67 -6.30 11.11
N ASN A 91 -15.12 -5.92 9.90
CA ASN A 91 -14.64 -6.48 8.65
C ASN A 91 -14.41 -5.37 7.64
N TYR A 92 -13.28 -5.46 6.93
CA TYR A 92 -12.99 -4.55 5.83
C TYR A 92 -13.80 -4.93 4.59
N ASN A 93 -14.55 -3.94 4.12
CA ASN A 93 -15.12 -3.96 2.79
C ASN A 93 -15.12 -2.51 2.29
N PHE A 94 -14.53 -2.29 1.12
CA PHE A 94 -14.46 -0.95 0.52
C PHE A 94 -15.84 -0.30 0.33
N ASN A 95 -16.89 -1.11 0.11
CA ASN A 95 -18.27 -0.63 0.05
C ASN A 95 -18.78 -0.13 1.41
N HIS A 96 -18.34 -0.73 2.51
CA HIS A 96 -18.68 -0.24 3.85
C HIS A 96 -18.09 1.15 4.10
N ILE A 97 -16.83 1.38 3.68
CA ILE A 97 -16.21 2.71 3.76
C ILE A 97 -17.03 3.72 2.95
N LYS A 98 -17.41 3.41 1.71
CA LYS A 98 -18.29 4.28 0.89
C LYS A 98 -19.61 4.60 1.62
N CYS A 99 -20.25 3.62 2.23
CA CYS A 99 -21.48 3.83 3.00
C CYS A 99 -21.28 4.72 4.23
N HIS A 100 -20.13 4.58 4.94
CA HIS A 100 -19.81 5.45 6.06
C HIS A 100 -19.53 6.89 5.62
N LEU A 101 -18.82 7.10 4.52
CA LEU A 101 -18.52 8.42 3.97
C LEU A 101 -19.80 9.16 3.52
N LYS A 102 -20.78 8.45 2.96
CA LYS A 102 -22.10 9.02 2.59
C LYS A 102 -22.82 9.67 3.79
N LYS A 103 -22.64 9.15 5.01
CA LYS A 103 -23.21 9.77 6.22
C LYS A 103 -22.68 11.18 6.50
N TYR A 104 -21.59 11.54 5.90
CA TYR A 104 -20.90 12.84 6.02
C TYR A 104 -20.94 13.66 4.73
N ASP A 105 -21.70 13.23 3.72
CA ASP A 105 -21.76 13.82 2.38
C ASP A 105 -20.38 13.88 1.68
N ILE A 106 -19.55 12.87 1.93
CA ILE A 106 -18.22 12.73 1.33
C ILE A 106 -18.27 11.60 0.28
N LYS A 107 -17.84 11.92 -0.93
CA LYS A 107 -17.59 10.91 -1.98
C LYS A 107 -16.16 10.40 -1.83
N ILE A 108 -15.96 9.09 -1.94
CA ILE A 108 -14.61 8.52 -1.82
C ILE A 108 -13.69 8.98 -2.95
N GLU A 109 -14.27 9.28 -4.11
CA GLU A 109 -13.59 9.78 -5.28
C GLU A 109 -13.00 11.19 -5.07
N ASP A 110 -13.49 11.92 -4.07
CA ASP A 110 -13.00 13.25 -3.70
C ASP A 110 -11.83 13.18 -2.68
N ILE A 111 -11.45 11.97 -2.26
CA ILE A 111 -10.30 11.76 -1.36
C ILE A 111 -9.01 11.74 -2.20
N ASP A 112 -8.00 12.45 -1.74
CA ASP A 112 -6.70 12.48 -2.40
C ASP A 112 -6.14 11.05 -2.58
N PHE A 113 -5.58 10.77 -3.74
CA PHE A 113 -4.99 9.47 -4.11
C PHE A 113 -5.96 8.26 -4.08
N TYR A 114 -7.27 8.50 -4.14
CA TYR A 114 -8.25 7.40 -4.26
C TYR A 114 -7.97 6.47 -5.44
N LYS A 115 -7.63 7.03 -6.62
CA LYS A 115 -7.37 6.25 -7.83
C LYS A 115 -6.17 5.33 -7.67
N GLU A 116 -5.11 5.82 -7.05
CA GLU A 116 -3.88 5.08 -6.79
C GLU A 116 -4.12 3.95 -5.78
N VAL A 117 -4.91 4.21 -4.74
CA VAL A 117 -5.33 3.18 -3.77
C VAL A 117 -6.24 2.14 -4.43
N ASP A 118 -7.13 2.52 -5.36
CA ASP A 118 -7.94 1.54 -6.10
C ASP A 118 -7.10 0.68 -7.05
N ILE A 119 -6.02 1.24 -7.64
CA ILE A 119 -5.03 0.49 -8.41
C ILE A 119 -4.30 -0.50 -7.51
N LEU A 120 -3.80 -0.05 -6.35
CA LEU A 120 -3.14 -0.91 -5.37
C LEU A 120 -4.06 -2.07 -4.96
N ARG A 121 -5.32 -1.80 -4.64
CA ARG A 121 -6.35 -2.81 -4.34
C ARG A 121 -6.49 -3.83 -5.46
N LYS A 122 -6.55 -3.36 -6.72
CA LYS A 122 -6.66 -4.24 -7.90
C LYS A 122 -5.43 -5.13 -8.05
N TYR A 123 -4.22 -4.61 -7.84
CA TYR A 123 -2.99 -5.41 -7.86
C TYR A 123 -3.00 -6.50 -6.79
N CYS A 124 -3.37 -6.16 -5.54
CA CYS A 124 -3.47 -7.11 -4.46
C CYS A 124 -4.51 -8.21 -4.74
N ASN A 125 -5.68 -7.83 -5.27
CA ASN A 125 -6.72 -8.78 -5.63
C ASN A 125 -6.31 -9.67 -6.81
N THR A 126 -5.65 -9.12 -7.83
CA THR A 126 -5.13 -9.90 -8.95
C THR A 126 -4.14 -10.94 -8.47
N TYR A 127 -3.23 -10.60 -7.55
CA TYR A 127 -2.29 -11.56 -7.00
C TYR A 127 -2.99 -12.65 -6.19
N LYS A 128 -3.92 -12.29 -5.29
CA LYS A 128 -4.64 -13.23 -4.42
C LYS A 128 -5.53 -14.21 -5.20
N HIS A 129 -6.08 -13.77 -6.33
CA HIS A 129 -7.05 -14.52 -7.13
C HIS A 129 -6.52 -14.90 -8.51
N SER A 130 -5.21 -14.78 -8.75
CA SER A 130 -4.60 -15.14 -10.02
C SER A 130 -4.67 -16.64 -10.24
N ASN A 131 -5.74 -17.09 -10.90
CA ASN A 131 -5.67 -18.32 -11.65
C ASN A 131 -4.68 -18.12 -12.81
N ILE A 132 -3.95 -19.18 -13.16
CA ILE A 132 -2.83 -19.27 -14.13
C ILE A 132 -3.03 -18.50 -15.47
N LYS A 133 -4.25 -18.03 -15.76
CA LYS A 133 -4.61 -17.30 -16.98
C LYS A 133 -4.69 -15.77 -16.85
N SER A 134 -4.47 -15.19 -15.66
CA SER A 134 -4.52 -13.75 -15.49
C SER A 134 -3.24 -13.09 -16.03
N LYS A 135 -3.40 -11.86 -16.54
CA LYS A 135 -2.31 -11.04 -17.06
C LYS A 135 -1.19 -10.94 -16.01
N LYS A 136 -0.01 -11.44 -16.34
CA LYS A 136 1.14 -11.45 -15.42
C LYS A 136 1.56 -10.01 -15.14
N ILE A 137 1.42 -9.58 -13.88
CA ILE A 137 1.87 -8.26 -13.44
C ILE A 137 3.33 -8.38 -13.05
N ASP A 138 4.16 -7.48 -13.53
CA ASP A 138 5.52 -7.31 -13.05
C ASP A 138 5.52 -6.41 -11.81
N TYR A 139 5.43 -7.05 -10.63
CA TYR A 139 5.42 -6.35 -9.34
C TYR A 139 6.78 -5.72 -9.00
N MET A 140 7.87 -6.24 -9.56
CA MET A 140 9.22 -5.70 -9.33
C MET A 140 9.43 -4.33 -9.97
N SER A 141 8.69 -4.02 -11.05
CA SER A 141 8.75 -2.72 -11.70
C SER A 141 7.98 -1.62 -10.96
N LEU A 142 7.21 -1.98 -9.92
CA LEU A 142 6.38 -1.05 -9.18
C LEU A 142 7.19 -0.33 -8.08
N ASP A 143 6.97 0.97 -7.93
CA ASP A 143 7.54 1.76 -6.85
C ASP A 143 6.74 1.53 -5.55
N ILE A 144 7.25 0.63 -4.71
CA ILE A 144 6.63 0.22 -3.45
C ILE A 144 6.45 1.41 -2.50
N LEU A 145 7.46 2.28 -2.40
CA LEU A 145 7.39 3.44 -1.52
C LEU A 145 6.38 4.48 -1.99
N LEU A 146 6.21 4.62 -3.30
CA LEU A 146 5.18 5.49 -3.87
C LEU A 146 3.77 4.99 -3.50
N TYR A 147 3.52 3.67 -3.64
CA TYR A 147 2.23 3.09 -3.23
C TYR A 147 1.98 3.25 -1.74
N TYR A 148 3.00 3.06 -0.92
CA TYR A 148 2.89 3.29 0.52
C TYR A 148 2.52 4.74 0.83
N LYS A 149 3.24 5.69 0.25
CA LYS A 149 3.01 7.13 0.42
C LYS A 149 1.60 7.53 -0.02
N ASN A 150 1.15 7.04 -1.16
CA ASN A 150 -0.19 7.35 -1.68
C ASN A 150 -1.29 6.78 -0.78
N ALA A 151 -1.13 5.55 -0.29
CA ALA A 151 -2.05 4.94 0.66
C ALA A 151 -2.12 5.70 1.99
N TYR A 152 -0.97 6.17 2.48
CA TYR A 152 -0.92 6.99 3.69
C TYR A 152 -1.59 8.36 3.50
N ILE A 153 -1.30 9.07 2.40
CA ILE A 153 -1.93 10.37 2.12
C ILE A 153 -3.44 10.21 1.95
N PHE A 154 -3.90 9.16 1.27
CA PHE A 154 -5.32 8.84 1.16
C PHE A 154 -5.98 8.69 2.53
N PHE A 155 -5.37 7.92 3.44
CA PHE A 155 -5.89 7.74 4.79
C PHE A 155 -5.96 9.05 5.56
N VAL A 156 -4.93 9.88 5.48
CA VAL A 156 -4.87 11.19 6.16
C VAL A 156 -5.94 12.13 5.68
N ASP A 157 -6.10 12.28 4.36
CA ASP A 157 -7.11 13.18 3.80
C ASP A 157 -8.52 12.73 4.15
N LEU A 158 -8.77 11.41 4.09
CA LEU A 158 -10.04 10.82 4.53
C LEU A 158 -10.32 11.13 6.01
N TYR A 159 -9.34 10.91 6.89
CA TYR A 159 -9.44 11.21 8.31
C TYR A 159 -9.80 12.68 8.56
N GLU A 160 -9.08 13.61 7.91
CA GLU A 160 -9.34 15.04 8.06
C GLU A 160 -10.75 15.44 7.59
N LYS A 161 -11.16 14.98 6.40
CA LYS A 161 -12.48 15.30 5.84
C LYS A 161 -13.61 14.81 6.73
N VAL A 162 -13.52 13.57 7.24
CA VAL A 162 -14.54 13.01 8.14
C VAL A 162 -14.60 13.78 9.45
N ASN A 163 -13.47 14.13 10.06
CA ASN A 163 -13.47 14.88 11.31
C ASN A 163 -14.01 16.31 11.15
N LYS A 164 -13.66 17.00 10.04
CA LYS A 164 -14.25 18.30 9.70
C LYS A 164 -15.78 18.22 9.55
N ALA A 165 -16.28 17.16 8.91
CA ALA A 165 -17.71 16.95 8.75
C ALA A 165 -18.43 16.65 10.08
N LYS A 166 -17.80 15.82 10.97
CA LYS A 166 -18.31 15.56 12.34
C LYS A 166 -18.45 16.86 13.14
N THR A 167 -17.44 17.72 13.10
CA THR A 167 -17.45 19.01 13.81
C THR A 167 -18.55 19.93 13.30
N LYS A 168 -18.73 20.04 11.98
CA LYS A 168 -19.82 20.84 11.38
C LYS A 168 -21.21 20.35 11.80
N LYS A 169 -21.42 19.05 11.91
CA LYS A 169 -22.71 18.50 12.37
C LYS A 169 -22.99 18.81 13.84
N LYS A 170 -21.99 18.74 14.72
CA LYS A 170 -22.12 19.12 16.14
C LYS A 170 -22.51 20.58 16.35
N ASN A 171 -22.01 21.48 15.50
CA ASN A 171 -22.28 22.94 15.62
C ASN A 171 -23.64 23.34 15.01
N ARG A 172 -24.41 22.44 14.44
CA ARG A 172 -25.75 22.69 13.85
C ARG A 172 -26.90 22.19 14.73
N ILE A 173 -26.58 21.54 15.85
CA ILE A 173 -27.51 21.09 16.90
C ILE A 173 -27.41 22.04 18.08
#